data_d34a3e0836b3a7c3372fe484a7350307
#
_entry.id   d34a3e0836b3a7c3372fe484a7350307
#
_cell.length_a   1.000
_cell.length_b   1.000
_cell.length_c   1.000
_cell.angle_alpha   90.00
_cell.angle_beta   90.00
_cell.angle_gamma   90.00
#
_symmetry.space_group_name_H-M   'P 1'
#
loop_
_entity.id
_entity.type
_entity.pdbx_description
1 polymer ?
#
loop_
_entity_poly.entity_id
_entity_poly.type
_entity_poly.pdbx_seq_one_letter_code
_entity_poly.pdbx_strand_id
1 'polypeptide(L)' 'MNKERTEHELAELHEKERSLEKALELVREKIRELVNYTDKNKV' A
#
# COMPACT_ATOMS: atom_id res chain seq x y z
N MET A 1 -7.02 -17.86 24.86
CA MET A 1 -7.39 -16.75 24.00
C MET A 1 -8.81 -16.92 23.49
N ASN A 2 -9.56 -15.86 23.50
CA ASN A 2 -10.92 -15.89 22.99
C ASN A 2 -10.89 -15.86 21.46
N LYS A 3 -11.54 -16.85 20.84
CA LYS A 3 -11.56 -16.98 19.39
C LYS A 3 -12.19 -15.76 18.70
N GLU A 4 -13.27 -15.24 19.27
CA GLU A 4 -13.94 -14.08 18.71
C GLU A 4 -13.05 -12.85 18.71
N ARG A 5 -12.30 -12.66 19.78
CA ARG A 5 -11.38 -11.55 19.90
C ARG A 5 -10.26 -11.65 18.86
N THR A 6 -9.77 -12.86 18.66
CA THR A 6 -8.71 -13.10 17.68
C THR A 6 -9.20 -12.81 16.27
N GLU A 7 -10.42 -13.24 15.95
CA GLU A 7 -11.00 -12.97 14.63
C GLU A 7 -11.22 -11.49 14.40
N HIS A 8 -11.66 -10.79 15.45
CA HIS A 8 -11.86 -9.34 15.35
C HIS A 8 -10.53 -8.62 15.10
N GLU A 9 -9.49 -9.03 15.82
CA GLU A 9 -8.16 -8.44 15.63
C GLU A 9 -7.62 -8.71 14.23
N LEU A 10 -7.84 -9.91 13.72
CA LEU A 10 -7.42 -10.25 12.36
C LEU A 10 -8.13 -9.38 11.34
N ALA A 11 -9.42 -9.16 11.53
CA ALA A 11 -10.18 -8.31 10.61
C ALA A 11 -9.65 -6.88 10.61
N GLU A 12 -9.32 -6.35 11.78
CA GLU A 12 -8.76 -5.01 11.88
C GLU A 12 -7.40 -4.93 11.22
N LEU A 13 -6.57 -5.94 11.41
CA LEU A 13 -5.24 -5.98 10.82
C LEU A 13 -5.31 -6.08 9.29
N HIS A 14 -6.24 -6.87 8.79
CA HIS A 14 -6.45 -6.98 7.34
C HIS A 14 -6.93 -5.66 6.75
N GLU A 15 -7.75 -4.93 7.47
CA GLU A 15 -8.22 -3.64 7.03
C GLU A 15 -7.08 -2.63 6.96
N LYS A 16 -6.22 -2.64 7.96
CA LYS A 16 -5.04 -1.78 7.98
C LYS A 16 -4.07 -2.13 6.85
N GLU A 17 -3.90 -3.42 6.62
CA GLU A 17 -3.04 -3.90 5.55
C GLU A 17 -3.54 -3.40 4.20
N ARG A 18 -4.84 -3.48 3.99
CA ARG A 18 -5.45 -3.02 2.74
C ARG A 18 -5.23 -1.52 2.53
N SER A 19 -5.40 -0.74 3.60
CA SER A 19 -5.16 0.70 3.53
C SER A 19 -3.71 1.02 3.22
N LEU A 20 -2.79 0.29 3.85
CA LEU A 20 -1.36 0.48 3.61
C LEU A 20 -0.97 0.10 2.20
N GLU A 21 -1.53 -0.98 1.68
CA GLU A 21 -1.27 -1.41 0.31
C GLU A 21 -1.75 -0.38 -0.69
N LYS A 22 -2.90 0.23 -0.42
CA LYS A 22 -3.43 1.27 -1.28
C LYS A 22 -2.53 2.49 -1.30
N ALA A 23 -2.06 2.90 -0.13
CA ALA A 23 -1.13 4.01 -0.03
C ALA A 23 0.18 3.71 -0.74
N LEU A 24 0.68 2.48 -0.57
CA LEU A 24 1.90 2.04 -1.21
C LEU A 24 1.77 2.07 -2.73
N GLU A 25 0.62 1.65 -3.23
CA GLU A 25 0.35 1.64 -4.65
C GLU A 25 0.38 3.05 -5.24
N LEU A 26 -0.19 4.01 -4.52
CA LEU A 26 -0.17 5.41 -4.95
C LEU A 26 1.26 5.95 -4.99
N VAL A 27 2.06 5.60 -3.97
CA VAL A 27 3.46 6.01 -3.94
C VAL A 27 4.23 5.40 -5.10
N ARG A 28 3.98 4.14 -5.41
CA ARG A 28 4.63 3.46 -6.52
C ARG A 28 4.29 4.12 -7.85
N GLU A 29 3.05 4.54 -8.02
CA GLU A 29 2.64 5.24 -9.23
C GLU A 29 3.37 6.55 -9.37
N LYS A 30 3.53 7.28 -8.28
CA LYS A 30 4.28 8.53 -8.29
C LYS A 30 5.74 8.32 -8.67
N ILE A 31 6.34 7.30 -8.09
CA ILE A 31 7.73 6.95 -8.41
C ILE A 31 7.85 6.62 -9.89
N ARG A 32 6.93 5.83 -10.41
CA ARG A 32 6.95 5.43 -11.80
C ARG A 32 6.81 6.63 -12.73
N GLU A 33 5.93 7.56 -12.40
CA GLU A 33 5.76 8.77 -13.18
C GLU A 33 7.03 9.61 -13.20
N LEU A 34 7.66 9.77 -12.05
CA LEU A 34 8.89 10.55 -11.93
C LEU A 34 10.03 9.89 -12.67
N VAL A 35 10.14 8.57 -12.59
CA VAL A 35 11.17 7.84 -13.32
C VAL A 35 10.97 8.00 -14.82
N ASN A 36 9.75 7.86 -15.30
CA ASN A 36 9.43 8.03 -16.71
C ASN A 36 9.74 9.43 -17.19
N TYR A 37 9.43 10.42 -16.37
CA TYR A 37 9.70 11.81 -16.69
C TYR A 37 11.20 12.06 -16.80
N THR A 38 11.96 11.50 -15.87
CA THR A 38 13.41 11.64 -15.85
C THR A 38 14.03 10.97 -17.08
N ASP A 39 13.54 9.79 -17.44
CA ASP A 39 14.04 9.06 -18.60
C ASP A 39 13.76 9.81 -19.91
N LYS A 40 12.60 10.43 -20.02
CA LYS A 40 12.24 11.20 -21.20
C LYS A 40 13.10 12.45 -21.36
N ASN A 41 13.48 13.05 -20.24
CA ASN A 41 14.33 14.24 -20.24
C ASN A 41 15.82 13.92 -20.34
N LYS A 42 16.15 12.66 -20.21
CA LYS A 42 17.52 12.19 -20.29
C LYS A 42 17.88 11.97 -21.75
N VAL A 43 18.40 12.96 -22.34
CA VAL A 43 18.81 12.88 -23.74
C VAL A 43 20.31 12.70 -23.84
#